data_1d081c65c64c7ef743216a64680390b9
#
_entry.id   1d081c65c64c7ef743216a64680390b9
#
_cell.length_a   1.000
_cell.length_b   1.000
_cell.length_c   1.000
_cell.angle_alpha   90.00
_cell.angle_beta   90.00
_cell.angle_gamma   90.00
#
_symmetry.space_group_name_H-M   'P 1'
#
loop_
_entity.id
_entity.type
_entity.pdbx_description
1 polymer ?
#
loop_
_entity_poly.entity_id
_entity_poly.type
_entity_poly.pdbx_seq_one_letter_code
_entity_poly.pdbx_strand_id
1 'polypeptide(L)'
;EVLILDTSDKVQDLTKVAWDPTEFPVKKYWDVWKDVDILITLGTSFPKENMDQFRAAGKNKKVIKYMCGNNYVIDMERSIFGDGKGLVSTWDLGADEVWYVPQQGYQNHHYYQTIFRCPAIPVPFMWDPMFLEMDRDVRVKLGKNLPDYVARPAAEKKISVFEPNLNTVKYAMIPILIAEQSFRGGAEFDSIQIASGERLLKNDYFKSMIKHLDIVNNKPPKIKFTPRYPVNHYLAEATDIVISHQWENPLNYAYLDCLHFNFPLIHNADMIQDAGYYYPDFNIQVGSNLLNWVLKHHDENKEEYNAKNQKIISRYTINNEPIVNTYNTLIKNLYKKDRKLDYQYDWSTNTCK
;
A
#
# COMPACT_ATOMS: atom_id res chain seq x y z
N GLU A 1 22.47 -1.20 -15.21
CA GLU A 1 22.11 0.14 -14.74
C GLU A 1 20.61 0.29 -14.65
N VAL A 2 20.10 0.96 -13.62
CA VAL A 2 18.67 1.23 -13.41
C VAL A 2 18.46 2.74 -13.46
N LEU A 3 17.49 3.18 -14.26
CA LEU A 3 17.11 4.57 -14.40
C LEU A 3 15.64 4.76 -13.99
N ILE A 4 15.35 5.84 -13.27
CA ILE A 4 13.98 6.30 -13.08
C ILE A 4 13.61 7.21 -14.25
N LEU A 5 12.57 6.83 -14.99
CA LEU A 5 12.18 7.55 -16.22
C LEU A 5 10.96 8.44 -15.94
N ASP A 6 11.16 9.74 -16.16
CA ASP A 6 10.10 10.74 -16.11
C ASP A 6 9.48 10.90 -17.50
N THR A 7 8.21 10.57 -17.61
CA THR A 7 7.41 10.70 -18.85
C THR A 7 6.57 11.98 -18.91
N SER A 8 6.66 12.84 -17.90
CA SER A 8 5.91 14.11 -17.87
C SER A 8 6.59 15.21 -18.70
N ASP A 9 5.80 16.16 -19.17
CA ASP A 9 6.32 17.37 -19.86
C ASP A 9 6.87 18.41 -18.89
N LYS A 10 6.71 18.19 -17.57
CA LYS A 10 7.14 19.14 -16.53
C LYS A 10 8.62 18.92 -16.20
N VAL A 11 9.29 20.02 -15.87
CA VAL A 11 10.62 19.93 -15.23
C VAL A 11 10.42 19.42 -13.80
N GLN A 12 11.09 18.33 -13.46
CA GLN A 12 11.04 17.78 -12.11
C GLN A 12 12.00 18.53 -11.19
N ASP A 13 11.51 18.89 -10.02
CA ASP A 13 12.35 19.42 -8.96
C ASP A 13 12.96 18.27 -8.16
N LEU A 14 14.16 17.87 -8.54
CA LEU A 14 14.86 16.73 -7.92
C LEU A 14 15.24 16.98 -6.45
N THR A 15 15.13 18.23 -5.95
CA THR A 15 15.35 18.51 -4.53
C THR A 15 14.19 18.03 -3.64
N LYS A 16 13.06 17.68 -4.26
CA LYS A 16 11.84 17.21 -3.59
C LYS A 16 11.61 15.70 -3.68
N VAL A 17 12.49 14.97 -4.35
CA VAL A 17 12.39 13.51 -4.38
C VAL A 17 12.85 12.92 -3.05
N ALA A 18 12.21 11.82 -2.65
CA ALA A 18 12.51 11.14 -1.39
C ALA A 18 13.60 10.06 -1.56
N TRP A 19 14.62 10.32 -2.37
CA TRP A 19 15.81 9.47 -2.56
C TRP A 19 16.98 10.30 -3.05
N ASP A 20 18.19 9.77 -2.97
CA ASP A 20 19.37 10.40 -3.54
C ASP A 20 19.38 10.26 -5.07
N PRO A 21 19.20 11.35 -5.83
CA PRO A 21 19.18 11.30 -7.30
C PRO A 21 20.57 11.03 -7.92
N THR A 22 21.63 11.00 -7.14
CA THR A 22 22.97 10.57 -7.61
C THR A 22 23.08 9.06 -7.62
N GLU A 23 22.42 8.37 -6.70
CA GLU A 23 22.34 6.92 -6.63
C GLU A 23 21.26 6.36 -7.56
N PHE A 24 20.08 7.01 -7.58
CA PHE A 24 18.96 6.63 -8.45
C PHE A 24 18.62 7.78 -9.42
N PRO A 25 19.34 7.89 -10.54
CA PRO A 25 19.20 9.02 -11.44
C PRO A 25 17.85 9.05 -12.15
N VAL A 26 17.24 10.24 -12.17
CA VAL A 26 16.02 10.51 -12.92
C VAL A 26 16.39 11.10 -14.27
N LYS A 27 15.90 10.50 -15.34
CA LYS A 27 16.07 10.99 -16.72
C LYS A 27 14.73 11.21 -17.39
N LYS A 28 14.66 12.15 -18.31
CA LYS A 28 13.51 12.24 -19.20
C LYS A 28 13.47 11.02 -20.10
N TYR A 29 12.33 10.38 -20.21
CA TYR A 29 12.14 9.19 -21.05
C TYR A 29 12.64 9.45 -22.50
N TRP A 30 12.25 10.58 -23.07
CA TRP A 30 12.55 10.91 -24.47
C TRP A 30 14.04 11.17 -24.75
N ASP A 31 14.85 11.41 -23.73
CA ASP A 31 16.29 11.63 -23.89
C ASP A 31 17.06 10.31 -23.96
N VAL A 32 16.54 9.24 -23.32
CA VAL A 32 17.30 7.99 -23.11
C VAL A 32 16.60 6.72 -23.60
N TRP A 33 15.36 6.79 -24.04
CA TRP A 33 14.54 5.61 -24.35
C TRP A 33 15.14 4.63 -25.37
N LYS A 34 15.97 5.13 -26.28
CA LYS A 34 16.66 4.29 -27.28
C LYS A 34 17.71 3.39 -26.66
N ASP A 35 18.30 3.80 -25.55
CA ASP A 35 19.37 3.07 -24.85
C ASP A 35 18.81 2.13 -23.76
N VAL A 36 17.52 2.25 -23.41
CA VAL A 36 16.86 1.39 -22.44
C VAL A 36 16.54 0.02 -23.07
N ASP A 37 16.95 -1.08 -22.45
CA ASP A 37 16.65 -2.45 -22.90
C ASP A 37 15.32 -2.96 -22.39
N ILE A 38 15.01 -2.68 -21.11
CA ILE A 38 13.79 -3.12 -20.43
C ILE A 38 13.06 -1.90 -19.89
N LEU A 39 11.84 -1.70 -20.32
CA LEU A 39 10.93 -0.70 -19.80
C LEU A 39 9.96 -1.35 -18.81
N ILE A 40 9.99 -0.90 -17.54
CA ILE A 40 9.05 -1.35 -16.51
C ILE A 40 8.09 -0.20 -16.21
N THR A 41 6.80 -0.39 -16.50
CA THR A 41 5.75 0.58 -16.16
C THR A 41 5.16 0.25 -14.80
N LEU A 42 5.41 1.11 -13.80
CA LEU A 42 4.98 0.88 -12.42
C LEU A 42 3.67 1.61 -12.14
N GLY A 43 2.55 0.87 -12.14
CA GLY A 43 1.23 1.41 -11.80
C GLY A 43 0.74 2.55 -12.71
N THR A 44 1.35 2.73 -13.88
CA THR A 44 1.03 3.80 -14.83
C THR A 44 0.71 3.23 -16.21
N SER A 45 -0.02 4.00 -17.02
CA SER A 45 -0.23 3.72 -18.44
C SER A 45 0.94 4.25 -19.26
N PHE A 46 1.29 3.50 -20.30
CA PHE A 46 2.23 3.93 -21.30
C PHE A 46 1.55 3.83 -22.67
N PRO A 47 1.34 4.95 -23.39
CA PRO A 47 0.58 4.94 -24.62
C PRO A 47 1.12 3.94 -25.63
N LYS A 48 0.23 3.25 -26.34
CA LYS A 48 0.61 2.21 -27.31
C LYS A 48 1.60 2.74 -28.35
N GLU A 49 1.39 3.96 -28.82
CA GLU A 49 2.29 4.60 -29.79
C GLU A 49 3.73 4.71 -29.26
N ASN A 50 3.89 5.11 -28.01
CA ASN A 50 5.19 5.21 -27.36
C ASN A 50 5.82 3.81 -27.18
N MET A 51 4.99 2.82 -26.89
CA MET A 51 5.45 1.44 -26.76
C MET A 51 5.90 0.86 -28.12
N ASP A 52 5.16 1.14 -29.17
CA ASP A 52 5.53 0.74 -30.55
C ASP A 52 6.83 1.41 -30.98
N GLN A 53 7.02 2.71 -30.70
CA GLN A 53 8.26 3.42 -30.93
C GLN A 53 9.43 2.82 -30.15
N PHE A 54 9.23 2.54 -28.86
CA PHE A 54 10.26 1.91 -28.01
C PHE A 54 10.71 0.56 -28.61
N ARG A 55 9.76 -0.28 -29.02
CA ARG A 55 10.07 -1.58 -29.65
C ARG A 55 10.80 -1.43 -30.99
N ALA A 56 10.44 -0.43 -31.77
CA ALA A 56 11.08 -0.16 -33.07
C ALA A 56 12.55 0.29 -32.95
N ALA A 57 12.95 0.78 -31.77
CA ALA A 57 14.33 1.19 -31.52
C ALA A 57 15.35 0.04 -31.42
N GLY A 58 14.90 -1.22 -31.29
CA GLY A 58 15.82 -2.36 -31.23
C GLY A 58 15.13 -3.71 -31.09
N LYS A 59 15.78 -4.77 -31.55
CA LYS A 59 15.23 -6.14 -31.59
C LYS A 59 15.03 -6.79 -30.19
N ASN A 60 15.73 -6.30 -29.17
CA ASN A 60 15.77 -6.91 -27.85
C ASN A 60 15.00 -6.09 -26.78
N LYS A 61 14.23 -5.08 -27.20
CA LYS A 61 13.46 -4.25 -26.28
C LYS A 61 12.34 -5.06 -25.60
N LYS A 62 12.26 -4.96 -24.28
CA LYS A 62 11.26 -5.65 -23.46
C LYS A 62 10.40 -4.65 -22.68
N VAL A 63 9.13 -4.95 -22.55
CA VAL A 63 8.19 -4.15 -21.77
C VAL A 63 7.53 -5.02 -20.71
N ILE A 64 7.65 -4.60 -19.45
CA ILE A 64 7.00 -5.23 -18.30
C ILE A 64 5.98 -4.26 -17.75
N LYS A 65 4.78 -4.74 -17.49
CA LYS A 65 3.78 -3.99 -16.75
C LYS A 65 3.75 -4.48 -15.30
N TYR A 66 4.11 -3.61 -14.36
CA TYR A 66 4.14 -3.95 -12.94
C TYR A 66 2.87 -3.43 -12.26
N MET A 67 2.08 -4.34 -11.68
CA MET A 67 0.76 -4.08 -11.11
C MET A 67 0.79 -4.20 -9.58
N CYS A 68 0.43 -3.10 -8.89
CA CYS A 68 0.46 -3.01 -7.43
C CYS A 68 -0.93 -2.99 -6.78
N GLY A 69 -2.00 -3.01 -7.56
CA GLY A 69 -3.38 -2.87 -7.07
C GLY A 69 -4.30 -3.99 -7.51
N ASN A 70 -5.47 -4.11 -6.87
CA ASN A 70 -6.52 -5.04 -7.28
C ASN A 70 -7.32 -4.45 -8.46
N ASN A 71 -6.76 -4.57 -9.66
CA ASN A 71 -7.35 -3.98 -10.86
C ASN A 71 -8.67 -4.61 -11.24
N TYR A 72 -8.86 -5.92 -11.02
CA TYR A 72 -10.13 -6.58 -11.28
C TYR A 72 -11.28 -5.89 -10.53
N VAL A 73 -11.14 -5.72 -9.21
CA VAL A 73 -12.17 -5.06 -8.41
C VAL A 73 -12.39 -3.60 -8.82
N ILE A 74 -11.29 -2.86 -9.07
CA ILE A 74 -11.37 -1.45 -9.48
C ILE A 74 -12.07 -1.31 -10.83
N ASP A 75 -11.75 -2.16 -11.80
CA ASP A 75 -12.33 -2.12 -13.14
C ASP A 75 -13.80 -2.57 -13.11
N MET A 76 -14.14 -3.54 -12.26
CA MET A 76 -15.51 -3.99 -12.05
C MET A 76 -16.38 -2.88 -11.44
N GLU A 77 -15.90 -2.20 -10.39
CA GLU A 77 -16.62 -1.05 -9.82
C GLU A 77 -16.83 0.06 -10.85
N ARG A 78 -15.78 0.38 -11.61
CA ARG A 78 -15.88 1.41 -12.65
C ARG A 78 -16.85 1.02 -13.76
N SER A 79 -16.88 -0.26 -14.15
CA SER A 79 -17.79 -0.73 -15.19
C SER A 79 -19.25 -0.72 -14.77
N ILE A 80 -19.53 -0.96 -13.47
CA ILE A 80 -20.90 -1.03 -12.93
C ILE A 80 -21.39 0.34 -12.45
N PHE A 81 -20.56 1.10 -11.75
CA PHE A 81 -20.96 2.32 -11.04
C PHE A 81 -20.28 3.58 -11.58
N GLY A 82 -19.38 3.45 -12.55
CA GLY A 82 -18.65 4.58 -13.13
C GLY A 82 -19.57 5.48 -13.98
N ASP A 83 -19.18 6.73 -14.09
CA ASP A 83 -19.88 7.74 -14.89
C ASP A 83 -19.55 7.70 -16.40
N GLY A 84 -18.91 6.62 -16.86
CA GLY A 84 -18.49 6.42 -18.25
C GLY A 84 -17.28 7.27 -18.69
N LYS A 85 -16.66 8.03 -17.79
CA LYS A 85 -15.52 8.92 -18.09
C LYS A 85 -14.16 8.32 -17.77
N GLY A 86 -14.09 7.07 -17.34
CA GLY A 86 -12.84 6.40 -17.00
C GLY A 86 -12.25 5.67 -18.20
N LEU A 87 -11.10 6.09 -18.67
CA LEU A 87 -10.24 5.20 -19.44
C LEU A 87 -9.84 4.05 -18.51
N VAL A 88 -9.95 2.83 -18.99
CA VAL A 88 -9.31 1.68 -18.36
C VAL A 88 -7.81 1.91 -18.52
N SER A 89 -7.21 2.50 -17.50
CA SER A 89 -5.80 2.91 -17.49
C SER A 89 -4.81 1.74 -17.61
N THR A 90 -5.34 0.55 -17.79
CA THR A 90 -4.59 -0.71 -17.73
C THR A 90 -4.38 -1.36 -19.08
N TRP A 91 -5.03 -0.88 -20.14
CA TRP A 91 -5.09 -1.56 -21.42
C TRP A 91 -3.94 -1.20 -22.38
N ASP A 92 -2.75 -1.00 -21.86
CA ASP A 92 -1.56 -0.91 -22.69
C ASP A 92 -1.24 -2.31 -23.25
N LEU A 93 -1.84 -2.62 -24.39
CA LEU A 93 -1.54 -3.86 -25.11
C LEU A 93 -0.11 -3.82 -25.63
N GLY A 94 0.63 -4.90 -25.44
CA GLY A 94 1.97 -5.03 -26.00
C GLY A 94 3.07 -5.20 -24.96
N ALA A 95 2.76 -5.38 -23.69
CA ALA A 95 3.71 -5.86 -22.71
C ALA A 95 4.19 -7.29 -23.04
N ASP A 96 5.43 -7.62 -22.73
CA ASP A 96 5.95 -8.99 -22.82
C ASP A 96 5.47 -9.83 -21.64
N GLU A 97 5.33 -9.20 -20.48
CA GLU A 97 4.84 -9.80 -19.23
C GLU A 97 4.13 -8.77 -18.38
N VAL A 98 3.16 -9.24 -17.59
CA VAL A 98 2.63 -8.51 -16.45
C VAL A 98 3.22 -9.11 -15.18
N TRP A 99 3.91 -8.29 -14.40
CA TRP A 99 4.32 -8.64 -13.05
C TRP A 99 3.34 -8.04 -12.06
N TYR A 100 2.93 -8.80 -11.08
CA TYR A 100 1.97 -8.31 -10.08
C TYR A 100 2.36 -8.74 -8.67
N VAL A 101 2.06 -7.87 -7.70
CA VAL A 101 2.28 -8.18 -6.28
C VAL A 101 1.37 -9.34 -5.85
N PRO A 102 1.88 -10.29 -5.07
CA PRO A 102 1.27 -11.61 -4.93
C PRO A 102 -0.10 -11.59 -4.24
N GLN A 103 -0.34 -10.64 -3.33
CA GLN A 103 -1.64 -10.48 -2.66
C GLN A 103 -2.81 -10.20 -3.63
N GLN A 104 -2.51 -9.88 -4.89
CA GLN A 104 -3.52 -9.63 -5.91
C GLN A 104 -3.81 -10.85 -6.78
N GLY A 105 -3.07 -11.96 -6.58
CA GLY A 105 -3.08 -13.10 -7.49
C GLY A 105 -4.42 -13.80 -7.62
N TYR A 106 -5.18 -13.92 -6.54
CA TYR A 106 -6.43 -14.66 -6.54
C TYR A 106 -7.44 -14.14 -7.59
N GLN A 107 -7.69 -12.83 -7.63
CA GLN A 107 -8.60 -12.24 -8.60
C GLN A 107 -7.91 -11.87 -9.91
N ASN A 108 -6.62 -11.52 -9.88
CA ASN A 108 -6.02 -10.82 -11.01
C ASN A 108 -5.15 -11.69 -11.90
N HIS A 109 -4.68 -12.86 -11.49
CA HIS A 109 -3.78 -13.68 -12.32
C HIS A 109 -4.35 -13.93 -13.73
N HIS A 110 -5.49 -14.61 -13.81
CA HIS A 110 -6.13 -14.92 -15.09
C HIS A 110 -6.76 -13.70 -15.76
N TYR A 111 -7.20 -12.73 -14.96
CA TYR A 111 -7.67 -11.45 -15.47
C TYR A 111 -6.56 -10.73 -16.25
N TYR A 112 -5.37 -10.61 -15.67
CA TYR A 112 -4.23 -10.01 -16.35
C TYR A 112 -3.80 -10.78 -17.60
N GLN A 113 -3.68 -12.09 -17.54
CA GLN A 113 -3.35 -12.92 -18.70
C GLN A 113 -4.31 -12.66 -19.87
N THR A 114 -5.60 -12.58 -19.58
CA THR A 114 -6.64 -12.39 -20.59
C THR A 114 -6.65 -10.98 -21.15
N ILE A 115 -6.63 -9.96 -20.30
CA ILE A 115 -6.72 -8.56 -20.71
C ILE A 115 -5.46 -8.11 -21.45
N PHE A 116 -4.27 -8.44 -20.92
CA PHE A 116 -3.01 -8.00 -21.52
C PHE A 116 -2.48 -8.95 -22.60
N ARG A 117 -3.07 -10.13 -22.75
CA ARG A 117 -2.68 -11.15 -23.75
C ARG A 117 -1.20 -11.54 -23.65
N CYS A 118 -0.67 -11.58 -22.47
CA CYS A 118 0.70 -11.97 -22.17
C CYS A 118 0.77 -12.71 -20.83
N PRO A 119 1.88 -13.40 -20.51
CA PRO A 119 2.05 -14.03 -19.21
C PRO A 119 1.90 -13.07 -18.05
N ALA A 120 1.19 -13.49 -17.01
CA ALA A 120 1.09 -12.78 -15.74
C ALA A 120 1.87 -13.56 -14.66
N ILE A 121 2.83 -12.90 -14.03
CA ILE A 121 3.79 -13.52 -13.13
C ILE A 121 3.69 -12.86 -11.75
N PRO A 122 3.45 -13.64 -10.67
CA PRO A 122 3.57 -13.12 -9.32
C PRO A 122 5.03 -12.79 -9.02
N VAL A 123 5.28 -11.62 -8.46
CA VAL A 123 6.63 -11.21 -8.04
C VAL A 123 6.66 -10.98 -6.55
N PRO A 124 7.79 -11.16 -5.86
CA PRO A 124 7.87 -10.93 -4.42
C PRO A 124 7.36 -9.54 -4.02
N PHE A 125 6.60 -9.46 -2.93
CA PHE A 125 6.27 -8.18 -2.33
C PHE A 125 7.54 -7.61 -1.71
N MET A 126 7.90 -6.40 -2.12
CA MET A 126 9.13 -5.75 -1.70
C MET A 126 8.81 -4.42 -1.03
N TRP A 127 9.38 -4.20 0.14
CA TRP A 127 9.27 -2.98 0.91
C TRP A 127 10.65 -2.58 1.47
N ASP A 128 10.89 -1.31 1.59
CA ASP A 128 12.11 -0.79 2.19
C ASP A 128 11.83 0.47 3.01
N PRO A 129 12.44 0.66 4.18
CA PRO A 129 12.24 1.83 5.01
C PRO A 129 12.94 3.09 4.48
N MET A 130 13.75 3.02 3.45
CA MET A 130 14.61 4.11 2.99
C MET A 130 13.86 5.46 2.88
N PHE A 131 12.68 5.46 2.23
CA PHE A 131 11.92 6.71 2.06
C PHE A 131 11.34 7.24 3.38
N LEU A 132 11.00 6.34 4.30
CA LEU A 132 10.49 6.69 5.62
C LEU A 132 11.60 7.30 6.48
N GLU A 133 12.77 6.68 6.47
CA GLU A 133 13.94 7.16 7.21
C GLU A 133 14.45 8.50 6.66
N MET A 134 14.45 8.69 5.34
CA MET A 134 14.80 9.99 4.75
C MET A 134 13.86 11.12 5.20
N ASP A 135 12.54 10.87 5.23
CA ASP A 135 11.58 11.85 5.78
C ASP A 135 11.82 12.09 7.28
N ARG A 136 12.12 11.03 8.03
CA ARG A 136 12.46 11.12 9.45
C ARG A 136 13.69 11.99 9.67
N ASP A 137 14.75 11.82 8.89
CA ASP A 137 15.97 12.63 8.96
C ASP A 137 15.71 14.11 8.63
N VAL A 138 14.85 14.38 7.65
CA VAL A 138 14.41 15.75 7.34
C VAL A 138 13.65 16.35 8.52
N ARG A 139 12.77 15.58 9.18
CA ARG A 139 12.03 16.03 10.36
C ARG A 139 12.97 16.34 11.53
N VAL A 140 13.98 15.50 11.76
CA VAL A 140 15.02 15.76 12.78
C VAL A 140 15.71 17.10 12.51
N LYS A 141 16.17 17.34 11.27
CA LYS A 141 16.85 18.59 10.88
C LYS A 141 15.96 19.83 11.05
N LEU A 142 14.65 19.67 10.89
CA LEU A 142 13.66 20.76 11.01
C LEU A 142 13.07 20.91 12.42
N GLY A 143 13.48 20.09 13.39
CA GLY A 143 12.93 20.10 14.75
C GLY A 143 11.43 19.75 14.81
N LYS A 144 10.93 18.90 13.89
CA LYS A 144 9.53 18.46 13.83
C LYS A 144 9.33 17.17 14.61
N ASN A 145 8.06 16.87 14.92
CA ASN A 145 7.69 15.58 15.51
C ASN A 145 8.16 14.41 14.63
N LEU A 146 8.63 13.36 15.26
CA LEU A 146 9.08 12.15 14.59
C LEU A 146 7.96 11.11 14.52
N PRO A 147 7.94 10.25 13.49
CA PRO A 147 6.94 9.20 13.33
C PRO A 147 7.22 7.96 14.20
N ASP A 148 7.78 8.14 15.39
CA ASP A 148 8.08 7.06 16.32
C ASP A 148 6.94 6.92 17.34
N TYR A 149 6.55 5.69 17.65
CA TYR A 149 5.51 5.44 18.65
C TYR A 149 5.94 5.89 20.05
N VAL A 150 5.08 6.65 20.70
CA VAL A 150 5.27 7.11 22.09
C VAL A 150 4.06 6.67 22.92
N ALA A 151 4.33 5.96 24.03
CA ALA A 151 3.29 5.52 24.95
C ALA A 151 2.53 6.70 25.57
N ARG A 152 1.19 6.55 25.69
CA ARG A 152 0.28 7.54 26.25
C ARG A 152 -0.84 6.87 27.05
N PRO A 153 -1.46 7.56 28.01
CA PRO A 153 -2.70 7.08 28.63
C PRO A 153 -3.78 6.79 27.59
N ALA A 154 -4.59 5.76 27.81
CA ALA A 154 -5.62 5.32 26.86
C ALA A 154 -6.52 6.47 26.41
N ALA A 155 -6.99 7.30 27.37
CA ALA A 155 -7.88 8.43 27.11
C ALA A 155 -7.29 9.52 26.18
N GLU A 156 -5.95 9.56 26.01
CA GLU A 156 -5.23 10.51 25.16
C GLU A 156 -4.88 9.90 23.79
N LYS A 157 -5.03 8.58 23.61
CA LYS A 157 -4.63 7.89 22.38
C LYS A 157 -5.55 8.26 21.21
N LYS A 158 -4.90 8.60 20.10
CA LYS A 158 -5.55 8.87 18.82
C LYS A 158 -5.47 7.64 17.93
N ILE A 159 -6.61 7.25 17.40
CA ILE A 159 -6.73 6.14 16.45
C ILE A 159 -6.72 6.71 15.04
N SER A 160 -5.98 6.12 14.12
CA SER A 160 -5.96 6.54 12.71
C SER A 160 -6.35 5.40 11.77
N VAL A 161 -7.07 5.76 10.71
CA VAL A 161 -7.49 4.88 9.62
C VAL A 161 -6.97 5.47 8.32
N PHE A 162 -6.08 4.75 7.64
CA PHE A 162 -5.36 5.25 6.45
C PHE A 162 -6.00 4.86 5.13
N GLU A 163 -7.20 4.26 5.16
CA GLU A 163 -7.89 3.82 3.95
C GLU A 163 -8.24 5.03 3.06
N PRO A 164 -7.86 5.01 1.75
CA PRO A 164 -8.06 6.16 0.87
C PRO A 164 -9.52 6.39 0.47
N ASN A 165 -10.43 5.45 0.79
CA ASN A 165 -11.86 5.53 0.52
C ASN A 165 -12.20 5.80 -0.97
N LEU A 166 -11.46 5.15 -1.88
CA LEU A 166 -11.61 5.32 -3.33
C LEU A 166 -12.44 4.21 -3.97
N ASN A 167 -12.43 3.04 -3.35
CA ASN A 167 -13.09 1.80 -3.81
C ASN A 167 -13.34 0.89 -2.60
N THR A 168 -14.04 -0.22 -2.82
CA THR A 168 -14.38 -1.18 -1.76
C THR A 168 -13.17 -1.92 -1.18
N VAL A 169 -12.07 -2.04 -1.93
CA VAL A 169 -10.83 -2.69 -1.45
C VAL A 169 -10.28 -2.01 -0.20
N LYS A 170 -10.37 -0.67 -0.13
CA LYS A 170 -9.79 0.16 0.94
C LYS A 170 -10.82 1.17 1.45
N TYR A 171 -11.64 0.77 2.39
CA TYR A 171 -12.77 1.54 2.89
C TYR A 171 -12.84 1.56 4.42
N ALA A 172 -13.04 2.74 5.00
CA ALA A 172 -12.90 2.97 6.44
C ALA A 172 -14.08 2.47 7.31
N MET A 173 -15.17 1.93 6.75
CA MET A 173 -16.39 1.63 7.54
C MET A 173 -16.12 0.59 8.62
N ILE A 174 -15.44 -0.50 8.34
CA ILE A 174 -15.15 -1.54 9.36
C ILE A 174 -14.29 -0.99 10.50
N PRO A 175 -13.18 -0.25 10.26
CA PRO A 175 -12.46 0.47 11.31
C PRO A 175 -13.33 1.40 12.15
N ILE A 176 -14.25 2.16 11.52
CA ILE A 176 -15.18 3.03 12.23
C ILE A 176 -16.09 2.21 13.16
N LEU A 177 -16.62 1.08 12.68
CA LEU A 177 -17.50 0.21 13.49
C LEU A 177 -16.75 -0.51 14.60
N ILE A 178 -15.48 -0.86 14.42
CA ILE A 178 -14.61 -1.39 15.48
C ILE A 178 -14.46 -0.36 16.61
N ALA A 179 -14.14 0.89 16.27
CA ALA A 179 -14.02 1.97 17.25
C ALA A 179 -15.36 2.28 17.95
N GLU A 180 -16.45 2.30 17.19
CA GLU A 180 -17.81 2.48 17.70
C GLU A 180 -18.17 1.41 18.75
N GLN A 181 -17.93 0.14 18.41
CA GLN A 181 -18.25 -0.96 19.33
C GLN A 181 -17.37 -0.93 20.59
N SER A 182 -16.08 -0.59 20.45
CA SER A 182 -15.21 -0.37 21.61
C SER A 182 -15.71 0.77 22.48
N PHE A 183 -16.09 1.90 21.90
CA PHE A 183 -16.60 3.06 22.61
C PHE A 183 -17.88 2.75 23.38
N ARG A 184 -18.85 2.06 22.75
CA ARG A 184 -20.07 1.56 23.43
C ARG A 184 -19.77 0.59 24.56
N GLY A 185 -18.69 -0.18 24.44
CA GLY A 185 -18.18 -1.06 25.48
C GLY A 185 -17.44 -0.36 26.63
N GLY A 186 -17.39 0.99 26.63
CA GLY A 186 -16.75 1.79 27.67
C GLY A 186 -15.24 2.01 27.46
N ALA A 187 -14.71 1.77 26.25
CA ALA A 187 -13.33 2.11 25.96
C ALA A 187 -13.12 3.62 25.90
N GLU A 188 -12.03 4.08 26.50
CA GLU A 188 -11.62 5.48 26.47
C GLU A 188 -10.49 5.68 25.47
N PHE A 189 -10.65 6.65 24.56
CA PHE A 189 -9.63 7.15 23.63
C PHE A 189 -9.93 8.61 23.27
N ASP A 190 -8.94 9.36 22.78
CA ASP A 190 -9.16 10.76 22.38
C ASP A 190 -10.09 10.85 21.18
N SER A 191 -9.69 10.30 20.08
CA SER A 191 -10.46 10.36 18.82
C SER A 191 -10.03 9.30 17.82
N ILE A 192 -10.91 9.02 16.84
CA ILE A 192 -10.58 8.29 15.64
C ILE A 192 -10.53 9.25 14.44
N GLN A 193 -9.44 9.20 13.65
CA GLN A 193 -9.21 10.05 12.49
C GLN A 193 -9.27 9.22 11.21
N ILE A 194 -10.12 9.65 10.27
CA ILE A 194 -10.32 8.97 8.99
C ILE A 194 -9.57 9.77 7.91
N ALA A 195 -8.43 9.27 7.48
CA ALA A 195 -7.65 9.85 6.40
C ALA A 195 -8.44 9.81 5.07
N SER A 196 -8.31 10.84 4.24
CA SER A 196 -9.11 10.98 3.01
C SER A 196 -10.63 10.92 3.25
N GLY A 197 -11.06 11.15 4.50
CA GLY A 197 -12.45 11.00 4.93
C GLY A 197 -13.37 12.14 4.50
N GLU A 198 -12.84 13.32 4.21
CA GLU A 198 -13.64 14.47 3.77
C GLU A 198 -14.50 14.17 2.53
N ARG A 199 -14.02 13.30 1.65
CA ARG A 199 -14.77 12.87 0.47
C ARG A 199 -16.03 12.07 0.83
N LEU A 200 -15.98 11.27 1.91
CA LEU A 200 -17.13 10.50 2.39
C LEU A 200 -18.25 11.41 2.88
N LEU A 201 -17.92 12.56 3.47
CA LEU A 201 -18.89 13.54 3.93
C LEU A 201 -19.66 14.25 2.79
N LYS A 202 -19.22 14.09 1.54
CA LYS A 202 -19.96 14.55 0.36
C LYS A 202 -21.08 13.58 -0.07
N ASN A 203 -21.10 12.39 0.51
CA ASN A 203 -22.08 11.33 0.20
C ASN A 203 -23.16 11.29 1.30
N ASP A 204 -24.40 11.60 0.96
CA ASP A 204 -25.50 11.64 1.91
C ASP A 204 -25.87 10.26 2.45
N TYR A 205 -25.68 9.20 1.66
CA TYR A 205 -25.86 7.84 2.12
C TYR A 205 -24.87 7.48 3.24
N PHE A 206 -23.59 7.81 3.04
CA PHE A 206 -22.58 7.63 4.09
C PHE A 206 -22.91 8.40 5.36
N LYS A 207 -23.30 9.68 5.23
CA LYS A 207 -23.75 10.48 6.40
C LYS A 207 -24.91 9.84 7.12
N SER A 208 -25.86 9.27 6.37
CA SER A 208 -27.00 8.56 6.93
C SER A 208 -26.60 7.28 7.66
N MET A 209 -25.58 6.57 7.19
CA MET A 209 -25.05 5.37 7.87
C MET A 209 -24.42 5.70 9.22
N ILE A 210 -23.64 6.77 9.30
CA ILE A 210 -22.86 7.10 10.52
C ILE A 210 -23.63 7.96 11.55
N LYS A 211 -24.75 8.58 11.17
CA LYS A 211 -25.50 9.54 12.03
C LYS A 211 -25.97 8.97 13.37
N HIS A 212 -26.09 7.65 13.50
CA HIS A 212 -26.54 6.98 14.71
C HIS A 212 -25.38 6.43 15.57
N LEU A 213 -24.14 6.64 15.17
CA LEU A 213 -22.99 6.17 15.92
C LEU A 213 -22.73 7.08 17.13
N ASP A 214 -22.42 6.47 18.28
CA ASP A 214 -22.16 7.20 19.52
C ASP A 214 -20.87 8.03 19.44
N ILE A 215 -19.83 7.55 18.72
CA ILE A 215 -18.61 8.31 18.47
C ILE A 215 -18.86 9.58 17.64
N VAL A 216 -19.93 9.61 16.82
CA VAL A 216 -20.36 10.79 16.05
C VAL A 216 -21.15 11.75 16.92
N ASN A 217 -22.04 11.21 17.77
CA ASN A 217 -22.98 11.98 18.59
C ASN A 217 -22.40 12.43 19.93
N ASN A 218 -21.24 11.93 20.32
CA ASN A 218 -20.54 12.36 21.53
C ASN A 218 -20.21 13.86 21.48
N LYS A 219 -20.08 14.48 22.63
CA LYS A 219 -19.78 15.92 22.72
C LYS A 219 -18.49 16.16 23.53
N PRO A 220 -17.36 16.54 22.89
CA PRO A 220 -17.18 16.71 21.44
C PRO A 220 -17.19 15.35 20.69
N PRO A 221 -17.48 15.31 19.36
CA PRO A 221 -17.42 14.07 18.57
C PRO A 221 -16.05 13.42 18.67
N LYS A 222 -16.06 12.08 18.79
CA LYS A 222 -14.82 11.27 18.85
C LYS A 222 -14.25 10.94 17.48
N ILE A 223 -14.96 11.25 16.38
CA ILE A 223 -14.54 10.96 15.03
C ILE A 223 -14.20 12.26 14.27
N LYS A 224 -13.09 12.23 13.51
CA LYS A 224 -12.63 13.34 12.66
C LYS A 224 -12.38 12.83 11.24
N PHE A 225 -12.83 13.57 10.24
CA PHE A 225 -12.59 13.29 8.83
C PHE A 225 -11.57 14.29 8.31
N THR A 226 -10.45 13.81 7.81
CA THR A 226 -9.31 14.65 7.45
C THR A 226 -8.96 14.50 5.96
N PRO A 227 -8.26 15.50 5.37
CA PRO A 227 -7.65 15.35 4.06
C PRO A 227 -6.67 14.19 3.98
N ARG A 228 -6.14 13.94 2.79
CA ARG A 228 -5.07 12.96 2.60
C ARG A 228 -3.71 13.61 2.88
N TYR A 229 -2.96 13.01 3.80
CA TYR A 229 -1.55 13.31 4.05
C TYR A 229 -0.69 12.06 3.87
N PRO A 230 0.64 12.19 3.71
CA PRO A 230 1.57 11.06 3.78
C PRO A 230 1.45 10.32 5.12
N VAL A 231 1.70 9.02 5.11
CA VAL A 231 1.61 8.17 6.32
C VAL A 231 2.50 8.69 7.44
N ASN A 232 3.77 9.04 7.14
CA ASN A 232 4.70 9.61 8.12
C ASN A 232 4.16 10.88 8.80
N HIS A 233 3.41 11.70 8.08
CA HIS A 233 2.79 12.89 8.69
C HIS A 233 1.75 12.48 9.74
N TYR A 234 0.88 11.52 9.43
CA TYR A 234 -0.10 11.03 10.41
C TYR A 234 0.58 10.38 11.60
N LEU A 235 1.56 9.50 11.37
CA LEU A 235 2.29 8.81 12.44
C LEU A 235 2.96 9.81 13.39
N ALA A 236 3.56 10.88 12.85
CA ALA A 236 4.25 11.88 13.66
C ALA A 236 3.31 12.84 14.42
N GLU A 237 2.13 13.16 13.89
CA GLU A 237 1.32 14.29 14.40
C GLU A 237 0.02 13.83 15.07
N ALA A 238 -0.53 12.69 14.66
CA ALA A 238 -1.93 12.43 14.93
C ALA A 238 -2.30 10.96 15.20
N THR A 239 -1.32 10.09 15.42
CA THR A 239 -1.56 8.65 15.53
C THR A 239 -0.91 8.06 16.77
N ASP A 240 -1.63 7.21 17.49
CA ASP A 240 -1.11 6.34 18.53
C ASP A 240 -1.49 4.88 18.25
N ILE A 241 -2.61 4.62 17.55
CA ILE A 241 -3.07 3.29 17.14
C ILE A 241 -3.54 3.36 15.70
N VAL A 242 -3.22 2.36 14.90
CA VAL A 242 -3.73 2.24 13.53
C VAL A 242 -4.74 1.09 13.47
N ILE A 243 -5.93 1.35 12.92
CA ILE A 243 -6.89 0.30 12.56
C ILE A 243 -7.02 0.32 11.04
N SER A 244 -6.83 -0.84 10.42
CA SER A 244 -6.97 -1.01 8.99
C SER A 244 -7.89 -2.19 8.67
N HIS A 245 -8.67 -2.03 7.62
CA HIS A 245 -9.47 -3.09 7.04
C HIS A 245 -9.37 -3.00 5.52
N GLN A 246 -8.95 -4.08 4.89
CA GLN A 246 -8.91 -4.16 3.44
C GLN A 246 -9.60 -5.43 2.96
N TRP A 247 -10.43 -5.27 1.95
CA TRP A 247 -11.10 -6.37 1.30
C TRP A 247 -10.32 -6.79 0.06
N GLU A 248 -10.03 -8.08 -0.08
CA GLU A 248 -9.28 -8.62 -1.23
C GLU A 248 -7.92 -7.92 -1.46
N ASN A 249 -7.27 -7.52 -0.38
CA ASN A 249 -5.92 -6.95 -0.39
C ASN A 249 -5.16 -7.29 0.91
N PRO A 250 -4.80 -8.57 1.09
CA PRO A 250 -4.31 -9.12 2.36
C PRO A 250 -2.88 -8.71 2.75
N LEU A 251 -2.29 -7.71 2.08
CA LEU A 251 -1.00 -7.13 2.41
C LEU A 251 -0.91 -5.70 1.85
N ASN A 252 -0.42 -4.74 2.66
CA ASN A 252 -0.30 -3.35 2.25
C ASN A 252 1.02 -2.73 2.74
N TYR A 253 1.62 -1.86 1.95
CA TYR A 253 2.83 -1.12 2.30
C TYR A 253 2.68 -0.33 3.60
N ALA A 254 1.54 0.36 3.80
CA ALA A 254 1.28 1.13 5.02
C ALA A 254 1.32 0.29 6.30
N TYR A 255 1.10 -1.03 6.22
CA TYR A 255 1.22 -1.90 7.39
C TYR A 255 2.68 -2.00 7.85
N LEU A 256 3.58 -2.21 6.88
CA LEU A 256 5.01 -2.27 7.17
C LEU A 256 5.56 -0.92 7.62
N ASP A 257 5.02 0.19 7.08
CA ASP A 257 5.36 1.55 7.53
C ASP A 257 4.99 1.74 9.01
N CYS A 258 3.78 1.34 9.42
CA CYS A 258 3.34 1.43 10.81
C CYS A 258 4.19 0.55 11.75
N LEU A 259 4.44 -0.69 11.35
CA LEU A 259 5.21 -1.65 12.13
C LEU A 259 6.68 -1.25 12.26
N HIS A 260 7.25 -0.60 11.23
CA HIS A 260 8.62 -0.09 11.25
C HIS A 260 8.84 0.94 12.36
N PHE A 261 7.88 1.85 12.51
CA PHE A 261 7.88 2.87 13.56
C PHE A 261 7.18 2.42 14.86
N ASN A 262 6.98 1.12 15.01
CA ASN A 262 6.47 0.46 16.21
C ASN A 262 5.06 0.84 16.63
N PHE A 263 4.23 1.34 15.72
CA PHE A 263 2.83 1.63 16.02
C PHE A 263 2.00 0.35 16.16
N PRO A 264 1.11 0.27 17.17
CA PRO A 264 0.14 -0.82 17.25
C PRO A 264 -0.79 -0.77 16.04
N LEU A 265 -0.74 -1.84 15.24
CA LEU A 265 -1.54 -2.03 14.04
C LEU A 265 -2.57 -3.12 14.26
N ILE A 266 -3.86 -2.78 14.21
CA ILE A 266 -4.99 -3.72 14.23
C ILE A 266 -5.45 -3.88 12.77
N HIS A 267 -5.47 -5.12 12.25
CA HIS A 267 -5.71 -5.34 10.82
C HIS A 267 -6.32 -6.72 10.53
N ASN A 268 -6.89 -6.87 9.32
CA ASN A 268 -7.45 -8.12 8.83
C ASN A 268 -6.62 -8.82 7.74
N ALA A 269 -5.35 -8.44 7.58
CA ALA A 269 -4.49 -9.00 6.54
C ALA A 269 -3.98 -10.39 6.92
N ASP A 270 -4.51 -11.44 6.31
CA ASP A 270 -4.20 -12.84 6.59
C ASP A 270 -2.77 -13.24 6.15
N MET A 271 -2.17 -12.56 5.18
CA MET A 271 -0.80 -12.81 4.73
C MET A 271 0.28 -12.35 5.73
N ILE A 272 -0.09 -11.51 6.69
CA ILE A 272 0.77 -11.09 7.79
C ILE A 272 0.05 -11.24 9.15
N GLN A 273 -0.81 -12.24 9.28
CA GLN A 273 -1.55 -12.49 10.53
C GLN A 273 -0.64 -12.71 11.76
N ASP A 274 0.62 -13.01 11.53
CA ASP A 274 1.63 -13.12 12.57
C ASP A 274 2.24 -11.76 12.99
N ALA A 275 1.97 -10.66 12.27
CA ALA A 275 2.36 -9.30 12.61
C ALA A 275 1.23 -8.55 13.31
N GLY A 276 1.55 -7.44 13.98
CA GLY A 276 0.53 -6.58 14.56
C GLY A 276 -0.47 -7.31 15.45
N TYR A 277 -1.73 -6.86 15.37
CA TYR A 277 -2.92 -7.42 16.05
C TYR A 277 -3.93 -7.80 15.00
N TYR A 278 -3.99 -9.09 14.66
CA TYR A 278 -4.82 -9.61 13.57
C TYR A 278 -6.24 -9.94 14.04
N TYR A 279 -7.25 -9.51 13.28
CA TYR A 279 -8.62 -9.99 13.37
C TYR A 279 -9.08 -10.58 12.04
N PRO A 280 -9.86 -11.68 12.04
CA PRO A 280 -10.24 -12.35 10.81
C PRO A 280 -11.39 -11.64 10.10
N ASP A 281 -11.38 -11.68 8.79
CA ASP A 281 -12.47 -11.28 7.90
C ASP A 281 -13.06 -9.90 8.24
N PHE A 282 -14.38 -9.80 8.38
CA PHE A 282 -15.14 -8.62 8.80
C PHE A 282 -15.54 -8.67 10.28
N ASN A 283 -14.78 -9.38 11.13
CA ASN A 283 -15.17 -9.61 12.52
C ASN A 283 -14.91 -8.38 13.40
N ILE A 284 -15.89 -7.48 13.40
CA ILE A 284 -15.87 -6.23 14.18
C ILE A 284 -15.74 -6.53 15.69
N GLN A 285 -16.35 -7.62 16.19
CA GLN A 285 -16.26 -7.96 17.61
C GLN A 285 -14.83 -8.30 18.02
N VAL A 286 -14.13 -9.13 17.24
CA VAL A 286 -12.70 -9.45 17.49
C VAL A 286 -11.86 -8.19 17.37
N GLY A 287 -12.08 -7.38 16.33
CA GLY A 287 -11.37 -6.10 16.16
C GLY A 287 -11.56 -5.15 17.36
N SER A 288 -12.78 -5.05 17.87
CA SER A 288 -13.11 -4.25 19.06
C SER A 288 -12.44 -4.79 20.33
N ASN A 289 -12.43 -6.11 20.53
CA ASN A 289 -11.75 -6.73 21.66
C ASN A 289 -10.23 -6.46 21.60
N LEU A 290 -9.64 -6.53 20.41
CA LEU A 290 -8.23 -6.18 20.20
C LEU A 290 -7.96 -4.71 20.49
N LEU A 291 -8.81 -3.79 20.03
CA LEU A 291 -8.67 -2.37 20.34
C LEU A 291 -8.72 -2.13 21.86
N ASN A 292 -9.65 -2.75 22.55
CA ASN A 292 -9.76 -2.64 24.01
C ASN A 292 -8.51 -3.18 24.73
N TRP A 293 -7.95 -4.28 24.22
CA TRP A 293 -6.72 -4.85 24.74
C TRP A 293 -5.51 -3.93 24.48
N VAL A 294 -5.38 -3.43 23.26
CA VAL A 294 -4.29 -2.52 22.84
C VAL A 294 -4.29 -1.24 23.67
N LEU A 295 -5.46 -0.63 23.88
CA LEU A 295 -5.60 0.57 24.69
C LEU A 295 -5.06 0.40 26.10
N LYS A 296 -5.21 -0.80 26.71
CA LYS A 296 -4.85 -1.09 28.09
C LYS A 296 -3.46 -1.68 28.26
N HIS A 297 -3.00 -2.50 27.32
CA HIS A 297 -1.88 -3.39 27.55
C HIS A 297 -0.72 -3.24 26.56
N HIS A 298 -0.90 -2.55 25.42
CA HIS A 298 0.15 -2.45 24.40
C HIS A 298 1.44 -1.85 24.97
N ASP A 299 1.32 -0.77 25.75
CA ASP A 299 2.49 -0.03 26.25
C ASP A 299 3.37 -0.88 27.17
N GLU A 300 2.77 -1.81 27.91
CA GLU A 300 3.47 -2.77 28.78
C GLU A 300 4.17 -3.88 27.99
N ASN A 301 3.64 -4.20 26.79
CA ASN A 301 4.11 -5.31 25.95
C ASN A 301 4.85 -4.83 24.68
N LYS A 302 5.13 -3.55 24.56
CA LYS A 302 5.67 -2.94 23.32
C LYS A 302 7.00 -3.52 22.88
N GLU A 303 7.89 -3.89 23.80
CA GLU A 303 9.22 -4.42 23.46
C GLU A 303 9.12 -5.79 22.76
N GLU A 304 8.26 -6.68 23.26
CA GLU A 304 7.99 -7.98 22.63
C GLU A 304 7.30 -7.80 21.27
N TYR A 305 6.31 -6.90 21.22
CA TYR A 305 5.61 -6.54 19.97
C TYR A 305 6.60 -6.04 18.91
N ASN A 306 7.47 -5.12 19.26
CA ASN A 306 8.47 -4.55 18.36
C ASN A 306 9.45 -5.62 17.86
N ALA A 307 10.04 -6.40 18.78
CA ALA A 307 11.00 -7.45 18.43
C ALA A 307 10.39 -8.50 17.47
N LYS A 308 9.14 -8.87 17.69
CA LYS A 308 8.37 -9.77 16.79
C LYS A 308 8.19 -9.16 15.41
N ASN A 309 7.71 -7.92 15.34
CA ASN A 309 7.38 -7.27 14.08
C ASN A 309 8.62 -6.96 13.23
N GLN A 310 9.76 -6.60 13.84
CA GLN A 310 11.01 -6.38 13.10
C GLN A 310 11.46 -7.64 12.34
N LYS A 311 11.29 -8.84 12.93
CA LYS A 311 11.58 -10.12 12.24
C LYS A 311 10.63 -10.35 11.06
N ILE A 312 9.38 -9.92 11.18
CA ILE A 312 8.38 -10.08 10.11
C ILE A 312 8.67 -9.10 8.96
N ILE A 313 8.97 -7.84 9.28
CA ILE A 313 9.33 -6.83 8.28
C ILE A 313 10.54 -7.25 7.45
N SER A 314 11.55 -7.87 8.07
CA SER A 314 12.76 -8.32 7.37
C SER A 314 12.50 -9.29 6.22
N ARG A 315 11.36 -9.99 6.23
CA ARG A 315 10.92 -10.86 5.11
C ARG A 315 10.66 -10.10 3.81
N TYR A 316 10.36 -8.82 3.91
CA TYR A 316 9.92 -7.98 2.79
C TYR A 316 10.97 -6.99 2.31
N THR A 317 12.07 -6.83 3.04
CA THR A 317 13.13 -5.85 2.70
C THR A 317 14.03 -6.33 1.56
N ILE A 318 14.66 -5.37 0.88
CA ILE A 318 15.67 -5.66 -0.16
C ILE A 318 16.89 -6.42 0.36
N ASN A 319 17.10 -6.46 1.69
CA ASN A 319 18.16 -7.27 2.30
C ASN A 319 17.79 -8.77 2.35
N ASN A 320 16.56 -9.13 2.03
CA ASN A 320 16.15 -10.52 1.86
C ASN A 320 16.64 -11.04 0.51
N GLU A 321 17.78 -11.71 0.51
CA GLU A 321 18.46 -12.20 -0.70
C GLU A 321 17.55 -12.99 -1.67
N PRO A 322 16.65 -13.88 -1.23
CA PRO A 322 15.66 -14.53 -2.07
C PRO A 322 14.81 -13.58 -2.93
N ILE A 323 14.43 -12.40 -2.42
CA ILE A 323 13.70 -11.38 -3.20
C ILE A 323 14.56 -10.91 -4.37
N VAL A 324 15.78 -10.48 -4.09
CA VAL A 324 16.72 -9.96 -5.09
C VAL A 324 17.02 -11.02 -6.16
N ASN A 325 17.26 -12.27 -5.73
CA ASN A 325 17.52 -13.39 -6.62
C ASN A 325 16.32 -13.71 -7.52
N THR A 326 15.09 -13.60 -7.00
CA THR A 326 13.88 -13.79 -7.80
C THR A 326 13.78 -12.73 -8.91
N TYR A 327 13.90 -11.45 -8.59
CA TYR A 327 13.87 -10.38 -9.60
C TYR A 327 14.99 -10.51 -10.63
N ASN A 328 16.22 -10.81 -10.21
CA ASN A 328 17.33 -11.06 -11.11
C ASN A 328 17.06 -12.22 -12.06
N THR A 329 16.45 -13.30 -11.57
CA THR A 329 16.07 -14.46 -12.37
C THR A 329 15.00 -14.12 -13.39
N LEU A 330 13.96 -13.39 -12.98
CA LEU A 330 12.89 -12.95 -13.87
C LEU A 330 13.42 -12.05 -14.99
N ILE A 331 14.25 -11.06 -14.66
CA ILE A 331 14.88 -10.17 -15.65
C ILE A 331 15.71 -10.97 -16.66
N LYS A 332 16.56 -11.91 -16.19
CA LYS A 332 17.36 -12.76 -17.08
C LYS A 332 16.51 -13.66 -17.95
N ASN A 333 15.38 -14.14 -17.44
CA ASN A 333 14.47 -15.03 -18.17
C ASN A 333 13.71 -14.33 -19.30
N LEU A 334 13.56 -13.02 -19.27
CA LEU A 334 12.88 -12.25 -20.34
C LEU A 334 13.46 -12.51 -21.74
N TYR A 335 14.74 -12.87 -21.81
CA TYR A 335 15.46 -13.09 -23.07
C TYR A 335 15.58 -14.56 -23.47
N LYS A 336 15.10 -15.49 -22.65
CA LYS A 336 15.12 -16.93 -22.94
C LYS A 336 13.90 -17.34 -23.75
N LYS A 337 14.08 -18.20 -24.77
CA LYS A 337 12.96 -18.73 -25.58
C LYS A 337 12.10 -19.71 -24.79
N ASP A 338 12.73 -20.62 -24.05
CA ASP A 338 12.06 -21.68 -23.26
C ASP A 338 12.05 -21.31 -21.78
N ARG A 339 11.49 -20.15 -21.49
CA ARG A 339 11.41 -19.65 -20.11
C ARG A 339 10.26 -20.29 -19.34
N LYS A 340 10.46 -20.53 -18.06
CA LYS A 340 9.38 -20.90 -17.14
C LYS A 340 8.42 -19.70 -17.01
N LEU A 341 7.15 -19.93 -17.17
CA LEU A 341 6.08 -18.92 -17.05
C LEU A 341 5.08 -19.22 -15.94
N ASP A 342 5.14 -20.47 -15.42
CA ASP A 342 4.29 -20.91 -14.33
C ASP A 342 5.09 -20.82 -13.02
N TYR A 343 4.96 -19.67 -12.35
CA TYR A 343 5.57 -19.43 -11.05
C TYR A 343 4.52 -19.54 -9.97
N GLN A 344 4.81 -20.35 -8.95
CA GLN A 344 4.04 -20.40 -7.73
C GLN A 344 4.69 -19.49 -6.66
N TYR A 345 3.89 -18.68 -6.03
CA TYR A 345 4.37 -17.82 -4.97
C TYR A 345 4.29 -18.51 -3.61
N ASP A 346 5.38 -18.49 -2.89
CA ASP A 346 5.50 -19.03 -1.54
C ASP A 346 5.40 -17.88 -0.52
N TRP A 347 4.28 -17.82 0.18
CA TRP A 347 3.99 -16.79 1.17
C TRP A 347 4.91 -16.81 2.38
N SER A 348 5.35 -18.00 2.77
CA SER A 348 6.19 -18.17 3.96
C SER A 348 7.58 -17.57 3.79
N THR A 349 8.09 -17.58 2.57
CA THR A 349 9.43 -17.12 2.23
C THR A 349 9.46 -15.83 1.41
N ASN A 350 8.28 -15.34 0.98
CA ASN A 350 8.15 -14.21 0.05
C ASN A 350 8.97 -14.42 -1.23
N THR A 351 8.88 -15.62 -1.82
CA THR A 351 9.62 -15.98 -3.04
C THR A 351 8.71 -16.60 -4.09
N CYS A 352 9.16 -16.60 -5.35
CA CYS A 352 8.54 -17.35 -6.46
C CYS A 352 9.38 -18.60 -6.78
N LYS A 353 8.71 -19.78 -6.92
CA LYS A 353 9.33 -21.06 -7.27
C LYS A 353 8.87 -21.53 -8.63
#